data_759d00c8c73957d883cb464a2096b389
#
_entry.id   759d00c8c73957d883cb464a2096b389
#
_cell.length_a   1.000
_cell.length_b   1.000
_cell.length_c   1.000
_cell.angle_alpha   90.00
_cell.angle_beta   90.00
_cell.angle_gamma   90.00
#
_symmetry.space_group_name_H-M   'P 1'
#
loop_
_entity.id
_entity.type
_entity.pdbx_description
1 polymer ?
#
loop_
_entity_poly.entity_id
_entity_poly.type
_entity_poly.pdbx_seq_one_letter_code
_entity_poly.pdbx_strand_id
1 'polypeptide(L)'
;MTLVSDFIAKVQAVHKTGAATEHSYRSAFEALFASLGVTALNEPKRVKCGAPDFIVSQGEIVIGHVEAKDLHIGIRGMKDNNKAQQDRYRAALPNLIYTNGLDWDFYRDGTLTASVTIADFVMGVIPKPDQYEALENLLRDFIAQKPQTISSPRDLAERMAGKANLIKDVLRKTLADDEALQGELMVQYQAFKENLIHDITPEDFSDIYAETIAYGMFAARLHDTTLDTFSRQEALELLPKSNPFLRSLFSYVAGYDLDDRIVWIIDDLARVFQACDVAKLMENF
;
A
#
# COMPACT_ATOMS: atom_id res chain seq x y z
N MET A 1 -7.79 -31.61 -5.03
CA MET A 1 -8.38 -30.41 -4.41
C MET A 1 -7.74 -29.21 -5.08
N THR A 2 -8.49 -28.16 -5.39
CA THR A 2 -7.96 -26.91 -5.96
C THR A 2 -7.50 -26.00 -4.82
N LEU A 3 -6.59 -25.06 -5.08
CA LEU A 3 -6.11 -24.08 -4.09
C LEU A 3 -7.29 -23.33 -3.43
N VAL A 4 -8.29 -22.98 -4.24
CA VAL A 4 -9.47 -22.24 -3.79
C VAL A 4 -10.40 -23.13 -2.94
N SER A 5 -10.51 -24.43 -3.23
CA SER A 5 -11.28 -25.36 -2.39
C SER A 5 -10.70 -25.48 -0.98
N ASP A 6 -9.36 -25.54 -0.89
CA ASP A 6 -8.66 -25.60 0.40
C ASP A 6 -8.79 -24.28 1.19
N PHE A 7 -8.74 -23.16 0.49
CA PHE A 7 -9.00 -21.83 1.09
C PHE A 7 -10.41 -21.75 1.69
N ILE A 8 -11.44 -22.09 0.91
CA ILE A 8 -12.83 -22.06 1.38
C ILE A 8 -13.07 -23.03 2.54
N ALA A 9 -12.46 -24.21 2.52
CA ALA A 9 -12.55 -25.17 3.64
C ALA A 9 -11.97 -24.57 4.94
N LYS A 10 -10.84 -23.84 4.85
CA LYS A 10 -10.25 -23.11 5.99
C LYS A 10 -11.18 -21.99 6.48
N VAL A 11 -11.72 -21.18 5.56
CA VAL A 11 -12.67 -20.11 5.89
C VAL A 11 -13.90 -20.70 6.61
N GLN A 12 -14.48 -21.78 6.11
CA GLN A 12 -15.60 -22.46 6.76
C GLN A 12 -15.24 -23.00 8.15
N ALA A 13 -14.03 -23.58 8.31
CA ALA A 13 -13.57 -24.11 9.60
C ALA A 13 -13.46 -22.98 10.64
N VAL A 14 -12.85 -21.86 10.26
CA VAL A 14 -12.74 -20.67 11.14
C VAL A 14 -14.11 -20.13 11.48
N HIS A 15 -15.00 -19.96 10.49
CA HIS A 15 -16.35 -19.44 10.72
C HIS A 15 -17.16 -20.31 11.70
N LYS A 16 -17.05 -21.63 11.61
CA LYS A 16 -17.74 -22.58 12.52
C LYS A 16 -17.35 -22.44 13.98
N THR A 17 -16.23 -21.80 14.32
CA THR A 17 -15.82 -21.59 15.72
C THR A 17 -16.77 -20.61 16.45
N GLY A 18 -17.54 -19.80 15.72
CA GLY A 18 -18.47 -18.80 16.26
C GLY A 18 -17.81 -17.58 16.91
N ALA A 19 -16.47 -17.55 16.97
CA ALA A 19 -15.68 -16.45 17.56
C ALA A 19 -14.76 -15.77 16.52
N ALA A 20 -15.04 -16.00 15.23
CA ALA A 20 -14.22 -15.47 14.15
C ALA A 20 -14.37 -13.95 14.01
N THR A 21 -13.24 -13.27 13.91
CA THR A 21 -13.10 -11.85 13.56
C THR A 21 -12.38 -11.74 12.21
N GLU A 22 -12.31 -10.56 11.62
CA GLU A 22 -11.52 -10.27 10.39
C GLU A 22 -10.12 -10.90 10.45
N HIS A 23 -9.45 -10.77 11.60
CA HIS A 23 -8.10 -11.31 11.80
C HIS A 23 -8.02 -12.85 11.82
N SER A 24 -9.12 -13.53 12.10
CA SER A 24 -9.14 -14.99 12.19
C SER A 24 -8.95 -15.67 10.83
N TYR A 25 -9.22 -14.97 9.72
CA TYR A 25 -9.09 -15.53 8.38
C TYR A 25 -7.71 -15.31 7.75
N ARG A 26 -6.82 -14.54 8.39
CA ARG A 26 -5.50 -14.17 7.85
C ARG A 26 -4.66 -15.37 7.44
N SER A 27 -4.60 -16.40 8.28
CA SER A 27 -3.86 -17.63 7.98
C SER A 27 -4.37 -18.38 6.74
N ALA A 28 -5.66 -18.25 6.42
CA ALA A 28 -6.22 -18.83 5.20
C ALA A 28 -5.71 -18.09 3.96
N PHE A 29 -5.65 -16.75 4.00
CA PHE A 29 -5.07 -15.93 2.93
C PHE A 29 -3.57 -16.20 2.75
N GLU A 30 -2.79 -16.21 3.83
CA GLU A 30 -1.35 -16.52 3.80
C GLU A 30 -1.10 -17.88 3.14
N ALA A 31 -1.87 -18.90 3.53
CA ALA A 31 -1.75 -20.23 2.94
C ALA A 31 -2.16 -20.28 1.46
N LEU A 32 -3.18 -19.50 1.06
CA LEU A 32 -3.59 -19.40 -0.35
C LEU A 32 -2.45 -18.80 -1.20
N PHE A 33 -1.89 -17.68 -0.79
CA PHE A 33 -0.79 -17.03 -1.50
C PHE A 33 0.49 -17.86 -1.48
N ALA A 34 0.82 -18.52 -0.36
CA ALA A 34 1.96 -19.44 -0.28
C ALA A 34 1.83 -20.59 -1.28
N SER A 35 0.63 -21.14 -1.48
CA SER A 35 0.38 -22.20 -2.46
C SER A 35 0.51 -21.74 -3.91
N LEU A 36 0.50 -20.44 -4.16
CA LEU A 36 0.79 -19.81 -5.46
C LEU A 36 2.27 -19.43 -5.64
N GLY A 37 3.13 -19.73 -4.65
CA GLY A 37 4.56 -19.46 -4.71
C GLY A 37 4.96 -18.02 -4.37
N VAL A 38 4.09 -17.29 -3.67
CA VAL A 38 4.34 -15.93 -3.20
C VAL A 38 4.07 -15.80 -1.71
N THR A 39 4.65 -14.77 -1.08
CA THR A 39 4.43 -14.46 0.34
C THR A 39 3.40 -13.35 0.46
N ALA A 40 2.37 -13.54 1.29
CA ALA A 40 1.48 -12.49 1.72
C ALA A 40 1.83 -12.13 3.18
N LEU A 41 2.51 -10.99 3.35
CA LEU A 41 2.92 -10.52 4.67
C LEU A 41 1.81 -9.67 5.28
N ASN A 42 1.37 -10.08 6.45
CA ASN A 42 0.48 -9.28 7.30
C ASN A 42 1.26 -8.68 8.47
N GLU A 43 1.25 -7.35 8.57
CA GLU A 43 1.87 -6.62 9.67
C GLU A 43 0.83 -5.80 10.46
N PRO A 44 0.39 -6.29 11.65
CA PRO A 44 -0.69 -5.66 12.40
C PRO A 44 -0.45 -4.18 12.75
N LYS A 45 0.80 -3.77 12.99
CA LYS A 45 1.15 -2.36 13.26
C LYS A 45 0.88 -1.48 12.05
N ARG A 46 1.26 -1.93 10.85
CA ARG A 46 1.04 -1.19 9.59
C ARG A 46 -0.45 -1.12 9.24
N VAL A 47 -1.17 -2.23 9.40
CA VAL A 47 -2.63 -2.29 9.18
C VAL A 47 -3.36 -1.31 10.08
N LYS A 48 -3.04 -1.26 11.37
CA LYS A 48 -3.66 -0.32 12.33
C LYS A 48 -3.49 1.13 11.90
N CYS A 49 -2.37 1.48 11.29
CA CYS A 49 -2.08 2.82 10.79
C CYS A 49 -2.58 3.09 9.37
N GLY A 50 -3.29 2.14 8.75
CA GLY A 50 -3.95 2.32 7.45
C GLY A 50 -3.18 1.76 6.26
N ALA A 51 -2.27 0.80 6.46
CA ALA A 51 -1.77 -0.04 5.39
C ALA A 51 -2.80 -1.12 5.02
N PRO A 52 -2.78 -1.66 3.79
CA PRO A 52 -3.56 -2.84 3.44
C PRO A 52 -3.20 -4.06 4.30
N ASP A 53 -4.15 -4.99 4.45
CA ASP A 53 -3.97 -6.17 5.29
C ASP A 53 -2.77 -7.03 4.90
N PHE A 54 -2.49 -7.12 3.58
CA PHE A 54 -1.35 -7.90 3.10
C PHE A 54 -0.57 -7.17 2.02
N ILE A 55 0.75 -7.30 2.11
CA ILE A 55 1.68 -7.00 1.03
C ILE A 55 2.08 -8.34 0.40
N VAL A 56 1.80 -8.51 -0.89
CA VAL A 56 2.13 -9.74 -1.64
C VAL A 56 3.46 -9.55 -2.34
N SER A 57 4.40 -10.46 -2.09
CA SER A 57 5.77 -10.38 -2.62
C SER A 57 6.24 -11.72 -3.19
N GLN A 58 7.12 -11.65 -4.18
CA GLN A 58 7.91 -12.77 -4.67
C GLN A 58 9.39 -12.51 -4.37
N GLY A 59 9.91 -13.18 -3.35
CA GLY A 59 11.17 -12.79 -2.74
C GLY A 59 11.06 -11.37 -2.14
N GLU A 60 11.95 -10.48 -2.53
CA GLU A 60 11.95 -9.08 -2.09
C GLU A 60 11.10 -8.14 -2.96
N ILE A 61 10.56 -8.67 -4.09
CA ILE A 61 9.79 -7.86 -5.04
C ILE A 61 8.33 -7.83 -4.61
N VAL A 62 7.82 -6.65 -4.27
CA VAL A 62 6.38 -6.46 -4.04
C VAL A 62 5.63 -6.53 -5.36
N ILE A 63 4.66 -7.44 -5.42
CA ILE A 63 3.79 -7.66 -6.58
C ILE A 63 2.53 -6.84 -6.48
N GLY A 64 1.94 -6.75 -5.29
CA GLY A 64 0.68 -6.05 -5.06
C GLY A 64 0.21 -6.12 -3.62
N HIS A 65 -1.00 -5.68 -3.39
CA HIS A 65 -1.60 -5.53 -2.07
C HIS A 65 -2.97 -6.18 -2.01
N VAL A 66 -3.36 -6.62 -0.82
CA VAL A 66 -4.70 -7.18 -0.57
C VAL A 66 -5.30 -6.50 0.65
N GLU A 67 -6.50 -5.99 0.50
CA GLU A 67 -7.36 -5.55 1.60
C GLU A 67 -8.46 -6.56 1.80
N ALA A 68 -8.53 -7.13 2.99
CA ALA A 68 -9.55 -8.10 3.37
C ALA A 68 -10.54 -7.48 4.35
N LYS A 69 -11.81 -7.79 4.20
CA LYS A 69 -12.90 -7.39 5.09
C LYS A 69 -13.52 -8.63 5.73
N ASP A 70 -14.26 -8.42 6.79
CA ASP A 70 -15.08 -9.49 7.38
C ASP A 70 -16.01 -10.11 6.35
N LEU A 71 -16.29 -11.43 6.48
CA LEU A 71 -17.12 -12.20 5.54
C LEU A 71 -18.50 -11.59 5.27
N HIS A 72 -19.07 -10.92 6.28
CA HIS A 72 -20.38 -10.31 6.19
C HIS A 72 -20.37 -8.90 5.59
N ILE A 73 -19.21 -8.32 5.36
CA ILE A 73 -19.07 -6.99 4.77
C ILE A 73 -19.04 -7.10 3.25
N GLY A 74 -20.05 -6.55 2.59
CA GLY A 74 -20.06 -6.45 1.13
C GLY A 74 -18.99 -5.49 0.65
N ILE A 75 -18.10 -5.95 -0.24
CA ILE A 75 -17.01 -5.13 -0.77
C ILE A 75 -17.43 -4.24 -1.95
N ARG A 76 -18.61 -4.47 -2.49
CA ARG A 76 -19.21 -3.69 -3.59
C ARG A 76 -20.23 -2.72 -3.07
N GLY A 77 -20.17 -1.48 -3.53
CA GLY A 77 -21.11 -0.44 -3.09
C GLY A 77 -20.89 0.03 -1.64
N MET A 78 -19.67 -0.09 -1.12
CA MET A 78 -19.27 0.41 0.20
C MET A 78 -19.60 1.90 0.37
N LYS A 79 -19.82 2.31 1.62
CA LYS A 79 -20.18 3.69 2.01
C LYS A 79 -19.20 4.20 3.07
N ASP A 80 -19.24 5.50 3.31
CA ASP A 80 -18.54 6.18 4.39
C ASP A 80 -17.02 5.87 4.43
N ASN A 81 -16.50 5.56 5.58
CA ASN A 81 -15.08 5.31 5.80
C ASN A 81 -14.51 4.15 4.96
N ASN A 82 -15.30 3.09 4.76
CA ASN A 82 -14.88 1.94 3.96
C ASN A 82 -14.71 2.33 2.48
N LYS A 83 -15.63 3.17 1.96
CA LYS A 83 -15.50 3.69 0.59
C LYS A 83 -14.30 4.62 0.47
N ALA A 84 -14.11 5.54 1.41
CA ALA A 84 -12.98 6.45 1.42
C ALA A 84 -11.63 5.69 1.48
N GLN A 85 -11.54 4.62 2.26
CA GLN A 85 -10.36 3.74 2.30
C GLN A 85 -10.13 3.05 0.94
N GLN A 86 -11.19 2.47 0.36
CA GLN A 86 -11.10 1.81 -0.95
C GLN A 86 -10.62 2.78 -2.04
N ASP A 87 -11.18 3.99 -2.08
CA ASP A 87 -10.81 5.02 -3.06
C ASP A 87 -9.33 5.44 -2.90
N ARG A 88 -8.83 5.60 -1.66
CA ARG A 88 -7.42 5.89 -1.39
C ARG A 88 -6.48 4.76 -1.87
N TYR A 89 -6.82 3.52 -1.55
CA TYR A 89 -6.00 2.38 -1.98
C TYR A 89 -6.00 2.22 -3.49
N ARG A 90 -7.14 2.40 -4.15
CA ARG A 90 -7.23 2.38 -5.61
C ARG A 90 -6.38 3.46 -6.26
N ALA A 91 -6.32 4.66 -5.67
CA ALA A 91 -5.49 5.76 -6.17
C ALA A 91 -3.99 5.53 -5.95
N ALA A 92 -3.61 4.85 -4.86
CA ALA A 92 -2.23 4.71 -4.43
C ALA A 92 -1.57 3.39 -4.86
N LEU A 93 -2.34 2.31 -5.03
CA LEU A 93 -1.82 0.95 -5.20
C LEU A 93 -2.12 0.43 -6.60
N PRO A 94 -1.10 0.22 -7.44
CA PRO A 94 -1.30 -0.11 -8.85
C PRO A 94 -1.84 -1.52 -9.08
N ASN A 95 -1.60 -2.45 -8.14
CA ASN A 95 -2.08 -3.83 -8.21
C ASN A 95 -2.71 -4.19 -6.86
N LEU A 96 -4.04 -4.18 -6.81
CA LEU A 96 -4.80 -4.30 -5.58
C LEU A 96 -5.91 -5.33 -5.71
N ILE A 97 -6.01 -6.21 -4.72
CA ILE A 97 -7.18 -7.04 -4.48
C ILE A 97 -7.96 -6.46 -3.30
N TYR A 98 -9.27 -6.32 -3.47
CA TYR A 98 -10.22 -6.04 -2.40
C TYR A 98 -11.14 -7.24 -2.23
N THR A 99 -11.24 -7.80 -1.01
CA THR A 99 -11.97 -9.05 -0.78
C THR A 99 -12.58 -9.10 0.61
N ASN A 100 -13.63 -9.91 0.78
CA ASN A 100 -14.10 -10.39 2.09
C ASN A 100 -13.89 -11.91 2.25
N GLY A 101 -13.05 -12.51 1.39
CA GLY A 101 -12.82 -13.95 1.34
C GLY A 101 -13.83 -14.73 0.48
N LEU A 102 -14.99 -14.14 0.18
CA LEU A 102 -16.05 -14.75 -0.67
C LEU A 102 -16.22 -13.99 -1.98
N ASP A 103 -16.24 -12.68 -1.91
CA ASP A 103 -16.21 -11.76 -3.03
C ASP A 103 -14.77 -11.27 -3.24
N TRP A 104 -14.35 -11.18 -4.49
CA TRP A 104 -13.00 -10.76 -4.88
C TRP A 104 -13.11 -9.78 -6.03
N ASP A 105 -12.57 -8.58 -5.83
CA ASP A 105 -12.46 -7.53 -6.83
C ASP A 105 -10.98 -7.20 -7.08
N PHE A 106 -10.57 -7.25 -8.34
CA PHE A 106 -9.20 -7.01 -8.79
C PHE A 106 -9.10 -5.63 -9.43
N TYR A 107 -8.19 -4.81 -8.95
CA TYR A 107 -7.96 -3.46 -9.44
C TYR A 107 -6.57 -3.33 -10.03
N ARG A 108 -6.51 -2.65 -11.17
CA ARG A 108 -5.28 -2.26 -11.83
C ARG A 108 -5.28 -0.75 -12.06
N ASP A 109 -4.27 -0.05 -11.52
CA ASP A 109 -4.14 1.40 -11.63
C ASP A 109 -5.47 2.12 -11.32
N GLY A 110 -6.09 1.75 -10.19
CA GLY A 110 -7.37 2.27 -9.74
C GLY A 110 -8.62 1.77 -10.47
N THR A 111 -8.48 1.05 -11.59
CA THR A 111 -9.60 0.54 -12.39
C THR A 111 -9.94 -0.89 -12.01
N LEU A 112 -11.21 -1.19 -11.83
CA LEU A 112 -11.71 -2.56 -11.63
C LEU A 112 -11.53 -3.35 -12.92
N THR A 113 -10.72 -4.42 -12.88
CA THR A 113 -10.41 -5.26 -14.05
C THR A 113 -11.19 -6.57 -14.07
N ALA A 114 -11.46 -7.12 -12.88
CA ALA A 114 -12.21 -8.37 -12.75
C ALA A 114 -12.91 -8.46 -11.39
N SER A 115 -13.96 -9.26 -11.34
CA SER A 115 -14.69 -9.59 -10.12
C SER A 115 -15.13 -11.05 -10.16
N VAL A 116 -15.04 -11.74 -9.03
CA VAL A 116 -15.57 -13.09 -8.87
C VAL A 116 -16.16 -13.30 -7.47
N THR A 117 -17.19 -14.12 -7.35
CA THR A 117 -17.80 -14.53 -6.07
C THR A 117 -17.73 -16.04 -5.95
N ILE A 118 -16.94 -16.55 -5.00
CA ILE A 118 -16.66 -17.99 -4.83
C ILE A 118 -17.50 -18.69 -3.79
N ALA A 119 -18.26 -17.94 -3.01
CA ALA A 119 -19.25 -18.45 -2.08
C ALA A 119 -20.28 -17.38 -1.72
N ASP A 120 -21.46 -17.80 -1.30
CA ASP A 120 -22.47 -16.92 -0.70
C ASP A 120 -22.39 -16.99 0.83
N PHE A 121 -22.84 -15.93 1.49
CA PHE A 121 -22.99 -15.88 2.94
C PHE A 121 -24.46 -15.64 3.33
N VAL A 122 -25.14 -16.68 3.75
CA VAL A 122 -26.57 -16.60 4.16
C VAL A 122 -26.73 -16.92 5.64
N MET A 123 -26.60 -18.17 6.05
CA MET A 123 -26.50 -18.62 7.46
C MET A 123 -25.17 -19.35 7.69
N GLY A 124 -24.19 -19.07 6.83
CA GLY A 124 -22.86 -19.65 6.77
C GLY A 124 -22.32 -19.54 5.35
N VAL A 125 -21.11 -20.03 5.14
CA VAL A 125 -20.43 -20.00 3.85
C VAL A 125 -20.95 -21.11 2.95
N ILE A 126 -21.59 -20.76 1.84
CA ILE A 126 -22.12 -21.68 0.81
C ILE A 126 -21.19 -21.60 -0.42
N PRO A 127 -20.33 -22.60 -0.62
CA PRO A 127 -19.35 -22.60 -1.72
C PRO A 127 -19.97 -22.60 -3.11
N LYS A 128 -19.29 -21.98 -4.08
CA LYS A 128 -19.56 -22.00 -5.54
C LYS A 128 -18.39 -22.64 -6.28
N PRO A 129 -18.28 -23.98 -6.33
CA PRO A 129 -17.14 -24.66 -6.91
C PRO A 129 -16.89 -24.36 -8.39
N ASP A 130 -17.95 -23.99 -9.11
CA ASP A 130 -17.91 -23.55 -10.52
C ASP A 130 -17.12 -22.26 -10.73
N GLN A 131 -16.90 -21.46 -9.66
CA GLN A 131 -16.14 -20.21 -9.71
C GLN A 131 -14.68 -20.35 -9.26
N TYR A 132 -14.24 -21.52 -8.79
CA TYR A 132 -12.91 -21.70 -8.23
C TYR A 132 -11.81 -21.54 -9.25
N GLU A 133 -11.98 -22.11 -10.43
CA GLU A 133 -11.01 -21.98 -11.53
C GLU A 133 -10.87 -20.51 -11.97
N ALA A 134 -11.99 -19.78 -12.01
CA ALA A 134 -11.98 -18.35 -12.35
C ALA A 134 -11.16 -17.56 -11.33
N LEU A 135 -11.35 -17.77 -10.02
CA LEU A 135 -10.53 -17.10 -9.00
C LEU A 135 -9.06 -17.51 -9.12
N GLU A 136 -8.75 -18.79 -9.30
CA GLU A 136 -7.36 -19.26 -9.42
C GLU A 136 -6.65 -18.59 -10.60
N ASN A 137 -7.29 -18.48 -11.75
CA ASN A 137 -6.75 -17.80 -12.92
C ASN A 137 -6.51 -16.31 -12.65
N LEU A 138 -7.46 -15.61 -12.01
CA LEU A 138 -7.33 -14.19 -11.64
C LEU A 138 -6.20 -13.95 -10.63
N LEU A 139 -6.00 -14.86 -9.66
CA LEU A 139 -4.88 -14.79 -8.72
C LEU A 139 -3.53 -15.01 -9.42
N ARG A 140 -3.46 -15.95 -10.37
CA ARG A 140 -2.26 -16.14 -11.20
C ARG A 140 -1.95 -14.93 -12.07
N ASP A 141 -2.97 -14.32 -12.67
CA ASP A 141 -2.83 -13.06 -13.42
C ASP A 141 -2.37 -11.91 -12.51
N PHE A 142 -2.90 -11.81 -11.30
CA PHE A 142 -2.45 -10.82 -10.31
C PHE A 142 -0.97 -10.97 -9.97
N ILE A 143 -0.48 -12.19 -9.81
CA ILE A 143 0.93 -12.50 -9.49
C ILE A 143 1.85 -12.30 -10.69
N ALA A 144 1.40 -12.65 -11.90
CA ALA A 144 2.19 -12.57 -13.12
C ALA A 144 2.43 -11.13 -13.61
N GLN A 145 1.84 -10.14 -12.96
CA GLN A 145 1.86 -8.76 -13.42
C GLN A 145 3.26 -8.13 -13.29
N LYS A 146 3.72 -7.58 -14.40
CA LYS A 146 4.90 -6.73 -14.42
C LYS A 146 4.52 -5.30 -14.05
N PRO A 147 5.40 -4.55 -13.34
CA PRO A 147 5.21 -3.12 -13.14
C PRO A 147 4.96 -2.42 -14.48
N GLN A 148 3.93 -1.57 -14.55
CA GLN A 148 3.69 -0.80 -15.77
C GLN A 148 4.74 0.29 -15.91
N THR A 149 5.24 0.46 -17.13
CA THR A 149 6.12 1.59 -17.46
C THR A 149 5.31 2.89 -17.42
N ILE A 150 5.77 3.86 -16.65
CA ILE A 150 5.17 5.20 -16.59
C ILE A 150 5.58 5.94 -17.85
N SER A 151 4.60 6.35 -18.66
CA SER A 151 4.83 6.87 -20.00
C SER A 151 4.46 8.35 -20.17
N SER A 152 3.87 8.98 -19.16
CA SER A 152 3.49 10.40 -19.23
C SER A 152 3.74 11.13 -17.90
N PRO A 153 4.05 12.45 -17.94
CA PRO A 153 4.18 13.28 -16.75
C PRO A 153 2.92 13.28 -15.89
N ARG A 154 1.76 13.22 -16.51
CA ARG A 154 0.47 13.16 -15.81
C ARG A 154 0.30 11.87 -15.03
N ASP A 155 0.60 10.72 -15.61
CA ASP A 155 0.56 9.42 -14.92
C ASP A 155 1.53 9.40 -13.72
N LEU A 156 2.76 9.92 -13.90
CA LEU A 156 3.72 10.07 -12.81
C LEU A 156 3.15 10.94 -11.69
N ALA A 157 2.59 12.11 -12.02
CA ALA A 157 2.02 13.03 -11.03
C ALA A 157 0.84 12.42 -10.27
N GLU A 158 -0.06 11.70 -10.94
CA GLU A 158 -1.19 11.00 -10.33
C GLU A 158 -0.71 9.92 -9.35
N ARG A 159 0.32 9.14 -9.71
CA ARG A 159 0.91 8.12 -8.83
C ARG A 159 1.63 8.73 -7.63
N MET A 160 2.42 9.79 -7.84
CA MET A 160 3.07 10.53 -6.77
C MET A 160 2.03 11.09 -5.78
N ALA A 161 0.98 11.73 -6.29
CA ALA A 161 -0.09 12.27 -5.45
C ALA A 161 -0.82 11.18 -4.65
N GLY A 162 -1.10 10.02 -5.27
CA GLY A 162 -1.70 8.87 -4.58
C GLY A 162 -0.82 8.38 -3.43
N LYS A 163 0.49 8.26 -3.64
CA LYS A 163 1.45 7.86 -2.59
C LYS A 163 1.59 8.91 -1.49
N ALA A 164 1.70 10.19 -1.85
CA ALA A 164 1.77 11.28 -0.88
C ALA A 164 0.52 11.32 0.02
N ASN A 165 -0.66 11.18 -0.55
CA ASN A 165 -1.90 11.10 0.22
C ASN A 165 -1.94 9.88 1.16
N LEU A 166 -1.41 8.74 0.71
CA LEU A 166 -1.34 7.54 1.56
C LEU A 166 -0.35 7.74 2.71
N ILE A 167 0.84 8.33 2.46
CA ILE A 167 1.81 8.71 3.51
C ILE A 167 1.16 9.63 4.53
N LYS A 168 0.50 10.70 4.06
CA LYS A 168 -0.22 11.67 4.91
C LYS A 168 -1.24 11.00 5.82
N ASP A 169 -2.08 10.11 5.27
CA ASP A 169 -3.12 9.42 6.04
C ASP A 169 -2.53 8.47 7.09
N VAL A 170 -1.45 7.75 6.76
CA VAL A 170 -0.75 6.88 7.71
C VAL A 170 -0.10 7.70 8.81
N LEU A 171 0.55 8.82 8.47
CA LEU A 171 1.16 9.74 9.45
C LEU A 171 0.14 10.28 10.44
N ARG A 172 -1.00 10.78 9.95
CA ARG A 172 -2.09 11.30 10.82
C ARG A 172 -2.57 10.27 11.81
N LYS A 173 -2.81 9.04 11.36
CA LYS A 173 -3.24 7.93 12.23
C LYS A 173 -2.15 7.55 13.23
N THR A 174 -0.91 7.50 12.76
CA THR A 174 0.24 7.18 13.61
C THR A 174 0.42 8.21 14.70
N LEU A 175 0.38 9.51 14.37
CA LEU A 175 0.50 10.59 15.36
C LEU A 175 -0.64 10.57 16.39
N ALA A 176 -1.86 10.28 15.95
CA ALA A 176 -2.99 10.14 16.87
C ALA A 176 -2.84 8.95 17.83
N ASP A 177 -2.29 7.81 17.34
CA ASP A 177 -2.00 6.65 18.17
C ASP A 177 -0.78 6.87 19.09
N ASP A 178 0.23 7.61 18.63
CA ASP A 178 1.49 7.85 19.35
C ASP A 178 1.36 8.95 20.41
N GLU A 179 0.33 9.80 20.38
CA GLU A 179 0.10 10.86 21.37
C GLU A 179 0.15 10.35 22.81
N ALA A 180 -0.31 9.11 23.02
CA ALA A 180 -0.26 8.44 24.31
C ALA A 180 1.06 7.67 24.59
N LEU A 181 1.88 7.38 23.55
CA LEU A 181 3.00 6.44 23.61
C LEU A 181 4.38 7.06 23.36
N GLN A 182 4.47 8.33 22.99
CA GLN A 182 5.72 9.04 22.62
C GLN A 182 6.55 8.28 21.57
N GLY A 183 5.90 7.82 20.50
CA GLY A 183 6.56 7.13 19.39
C GLY A 183 7.51 8.04 18.59
N GLU A 184 8.36 7.44 17.75
CA GLU A 184 9.40 8.16 16.97
C GLU A 184 8.83 9.30 16.13
N LEU A 185 7.69 9.10 15.48
CA LEU A 185 7.03 10.17 14.70
C LEU A 185 6.50 11.31 15.55
N MET A 186 6.05 11.03 16.77
CA MET A 186 5.67 12.08 17.71
C MET A 186 6.89 12.90 18.14
N VAL A 187 8.02 12.26 18.39
CA VAL A 187 9.29 12.94 18.69
C VAL A 187 9.73 13.83 17.52
N GLN A 188 9.63 13.33 16.28
CA GLN A 188 9.91 14.11 15.07
C GLN A 188 8.96 15.31 14.93
N TYR A 189 7.67 15.12 15.15
CA TYR A 189 6.69 16.21 15.12
C TYR A 189 7.02 17.30 16.17
N GLN A 190 7.32 16.92 17.41
CA GLN A 190 7.67 17.85 18.46
C GLN A 190 8.97 18.62 18.13
N ALA A 191 10.01 17.93 17.65
CA ALA A 191 11.24 18.57 17.23
C ALA A 191 11.01 19.56 16.06
N PHE A 192 10.13 19.22 15.13
CA PHE A 192 9.75 20.10 14.02
C PHE A 192 9.03 21.36 14.52
N LYS A 193 8.12 21.17 15.48
CA LYS A 193 7.38 22.26 16.14
C LYS A 193 8.30 23.20 16.93
N GLU A 194 9.26 22.66 17.66
CA GLU A 194 10.18 23.45 18.46
C GLU A 194 11.22 24.23 17.64
N ASN A 195 11.69 23.66 16.53
CA ASN A 195 12.83 24.20 15.80
C ASN A 195 12.48 24.88 14.47
N LEU A 196 11.29 24.62 13.88
CA LEU A 196 10.94 25.11 12.55
C LEU A 196 9.63 25.90 12.50
N ILE A 197 8.51 25.33 12.93
CA ILE A 197 7.18 25.97 12.84
C ILE A 197 6.43 25.75 14.15
N HIS A 198 6.44 26.74 15.03
CA HIS A 198 5.94 26.63 16.41
C HIS A 198 4.43 26.36 16.54
N ASP A 199 3.64 26.75 15.57
CA ASP A 199 2.17 26.62 15.54
C ASP A 199 1.69 25.48 14.62
N ILE A 200 2.61 24.63 14.12
CA ILE A 200 2.29 23.52 13.22
C ILE A 200 1.33 22.51 13.89
N THR A 201 0.29 22.16 13.18
CA THR A 201 -0.62 21.08 13.60
C THR A 201 -0.11 19.69 13.14
N PRO A 202 -0.56 18.58 13.77
CA PRO A 202 -0.25 17.24 13.26
C PRO A 202 -0.69 17.02 11.80
N GLU A 203 -1.75 17.72 11.38
CA GLU A 203 -2.23 17.68 10.01
C GLU A 203 -1.26 18.35 9.05
N ASP A 204 -0.85 19.61 9.36
CA ASP A 204 0.10 20.35 8.53
C ASP A 204 1.46 19.66 8.49
N PHE A 205 1.91 19.09 9.61
CA PHE A 205 3.13 18.30 9.65
C PHE A 205 3.05 17.08 8.70
N SER A 206 1.92 16.37 8.73
CA SER A 206 1.72 15.21 7.85
C SER A 206 1.73 15.59 6.37
N ASP A 207 1.18 16.76 6.03
CA ASP A 207 1.19 17.31 4.68
C ASP A 207 2.61 17.66 4.23
N ILE A 208 3.32 18.48 5.01
CA ILE A 208 4.69 18.88 4.72
C ILE A 208 5.61 17.68 4.62
N TYR A 209 5.44 16.68 5.50
CA TYR A 209 6.24 15.46 5.49
C TYR A 209 6.04 14.68 4.20
N ALA A 210 4.79 14.39 3.84
CA ALA A 210 4.45 13.62 2.64
C ALA A 210 4.91 14.32 1.35
N GLU A 211 4.68 15.64 1.26
CA GLU A 211 5.12 16.44 0.12
C GLU A 211 6.65 16.50 0.02
N THR A 212 7.36 16.65 1.14
CA THR A 212 8.82 16.66 1.17
C THR A 212 9.39 15.35 0.63
N ILE A 213 8.81 14.21 1.04
CA ILE A 213 9.22 12.91 0.51
C ILE A 213 8.96 12.81 -0.98
N ALA A 214 7.75 13.13 -1.43
CA ALA A 214 7.38 13.00 -2.84
C ALA A 214 8.24 13.89 -3.75
N TYR A 215 8.39 15.16 -3.40
CA TYR A 215 9.19 16.11 -4.18
C TYR A 215 10.69 15.86 -4.06
N GLY A 216 11.17 15.46 -2.88
CA GLY A 216 12.58 15.11 -2.68
C GLY A 216 12.99 13.91 -3.54
N MET A 217 12.16 12.87 -3.57
CA MET A 217 12.39 11.69 -4.41
C MET A 217 12.30 12.03 -5.90
N PHE A 218 11.35 12.87 -6.31
CA PHE A 218 11.27 13.37 -7.68
C PHE A 218 12.54 14.14 -8.08
N ALA A 219 12.99 15.08 -7.24
CA ALA A 219 14.19 15.88 -7.49
C ALA A 219 15.45 15.00 -7.53
N ALA A 220 15.56 14.00 -6.66
CA ALA A 220 16.66 13.05 -6.68
C ALA A 220 16.65 12.25 -7.99
N ARG A 221 15.51 11.72 -8.38
CA ARG A 221 15.38 10.92 -9.61
C ARG A 221 15.65 11.72 -10.88
N LEU A 222 15.32 13.01 -10.90
CA LEU A 222 15.62 13.90 -12.02
C LEU A 222 17.15 14.04 -12.25
N HIS A 223 17.95 13.88 -11.20
CA HIS A 223 19.41 13.95 -11.25
C HIS A 223 20.07 12.59 -11.29
N ASP A 224 19.30 11.51 -11.26
CA ASP A 224 19.82 10.15 -11.33
C ASP A 224 20.18 9.78 -12.78
N THR A 225 21.40 9.33 -12.97
CA THR A 225 21.93 8.84 -14.26
C THR A 225 21.80 7.32 -14.42
N THR A 226 21.39 6.62 -13.35
CA THR A 226 21.24 5.16 -13.31
C THR A 226 19.76 4.80 -13.28
N LEU A 227 19.22 4.23 -14.37
CA LEU A 227 17.78 3.99 -14.46
C LEU A 227 17.31 2.76 -13.65
N ASP A 228 18.20 1.83 -13.34
CA ASP A 228 17.82 0.50 -12.85
C ASP A 228 17.85 0.36 -11.31
N THR A 229 18.42 1.30 -10.58
CA THR A 229 18.76 1.12 -9.15
C THR A 229 18.21 2.17 -8.19
N PHE A 230 17.24 2.96 -8.58
CA PHE A 230 16.74 4.04 -7.72
C PHE A 230 16.12 3.52 -6.42
N SER A 231 16.60 4.02 -5.28
CA SER A 231 16.13 3.66 -3.95
C SER A 231 15.96 4.89 -3.06
N ARG A 232 15.30 4.72 -1.92
CA ARG A 232 15.18 5.76 -0.90
C ARG A 232 16.55 6.24 -0.40
N GLN A 233 17.49 5.32 -0.17
CA GLN A 233 18.82 5.63 0.27
C GLN A 233 19.59 6.41 -0.81
N GLU A 234 19.49 6.00 -2.04
CA GLU A 234 20.11 6.68 -3.18
C GLU A 234 19.55 8.09 -3.38
N ALA A 235 18.24 8.27 -3.16
CA ALA A 235 17.61 9.58 -3.22
C ALA A 235 18.26 10.60 -2.25
N LEU A 236 18.69 10.19 -1.06
CA LEU A 236 19.38 11.05 -0.12
C LEU A 236 20.73 11.58 -0.68
N GLU A 237 21.42 10.76 -1.46
CA GLU A 237 22.73 11.11 -2.06
C GLU A 237 22.57 12.00 -3.29
N LEU A 238 21.52 11.75 -4.08
CA LEU A 238 21.26 12.41 -5.35
C LEU A 238 20.61 13.80 -5.23
N LEU A 239 20.06 14.15 -4.07
CA LEU A 239 19.44 15.47 -3.86
C LEU A 239 20.42 16.61 -4.17
N PRO A 240 19.99 17.64 -4.94
CA PRO A 240 20.82 18.74 -5.36
C PRO A 240 21.48 19.48 -4.20
N LYS A 241 22.79 19.65 -4.25
CA LYS A 241 23.56 20.44 -3.26
C LYS A 241 23.20 21.92 -3.30
N SER A 242 22.61 22.38 -4.41
CA SER A 242 22.15 23.76 -4.61
C SER A 242 20.93 24.13 -3.76
N ASN A 243 20.21 23.13 -3.20
CA ASN A 243 19.12 23.36 -2.28
C ASN A 243 19.37 22.70 -0.91
N PRO A 244 20.18 23.36 -0.05
CA PRO A 244 20.54 22.81 1.27
C PRO A 244 19.33 22.60 2.19
N PHE A 245 18.29 23.45 2.07
CA PHE A 245 17.08 23.35 2.88
C PHE A 245 16.30 22.07 2.55
N LEU A 246 15.99 21.84 1.28
CA LEU A 246 15.30 20.61 0.83
C LEU A 246 16.10 19.36 1.23
N ARG A 247 17.41 19.40 1.08
CA ARG A 247 18.30 18.30 1.45
C ARG A 247 18.26 18.01 2.94
N SER A 248 18.34 19.03 3.79
CA SER A 248 18.25 18.89 5.26
C SER A 248 16.89 18.35 5.66
N LEU A 249 15.82 18.91 5.11
CA LEU A 249 14.46 18.49 5.42
C LEU A 249 14.22 17.04 4.95
N PHE A 250 14.61 16.71 3.74
CA PHE A 250 14.50 15.33 3.22
C PHE A 250 15.33 14.34 4.03
N SER A 251 16.56 14.69 4.43
CA SER A 251 17.37 13.84 5.30
C SER A 251 16.72 13.60 6.65
N TYR A 252 15.98 14.58 7.16
CA TYR A 252 15.25 14.46 8.41
C TYR A 252 14.01 13.55 8.29
N VAL A 253 13.25 13.64 7.20
CA VAL A 253 11.99 12.90 7.01
C VAL A 253 12.16 11.57 6.27
N ALA A 254 13.26 11.34 5.56
CA ALA A 254 13.52 10.14 4.76
C ALA A 254 14.83 9.43 5.14
N GLY A 255 15.43 9.79 6.29
CA GLY A 255 16.68 9.24 6.79
C GLY A 255 16.64 7.74 7.13
N TYR A 256 17.70 7.25 7.78
CA TYR A 256 17.84 5.81 8.09
C TYR A 256 16.85 5.32 9.16
N ASP A 257 16.47 6.20 10.10
CA ASP A 257 15.61 5.88 11.24
C ASP A 257 14.13 6.20 10.95
N LEU A 258 13.63 5.71 9.80
CA LEU A 258 12.22 5.88 9.45
C LEU A 258 11.34 4.89 10.22
N ASP A 259 10.19 5.40 10.65
CA ASP A 259 9.15 4.57 11.25
C ASP A 259 8.68 3.48 10.26
N ASP A 260 8.69 2.23 10.74
CA ASP A 260 8.31 1.06 9.94
C ASP A 260 6.91 1.16 9.31
N ARG A 261 6.03 1.95 9.94
CA ARG A 261 4.65 2.14 9.47
C ARG A 261 4.56 2.90 8.14
N ILE A 262 5.58 3.71 7.79
CA ILE A 262 5.61 4.49 6.55
C ILE A 262 6.67 4.06 5.54
N VAL A 263 7.72 3.35 5.98
CA VAL A 263 8.83 2.89 5.11
C VAL A 263 8.33 2.20 3.85
N TRP A 264 7.38 1.29 3.98
CA TRP A 264 6.86 0.52 2.84
C TRP A 264 6.22 1.40 1.74
N ILE A 265 5.58 2.53 2.11
CA ILE A 265 4.97 3.46 1.14
C ILE A 265 6.07 4.22 0.41
N ILE A 266 7.12 4.62 1.14
CA ILE A 266 8.25 5.37 0.58
C ILE A 266 9.05 4.48 -0.36
N ASP A 267 9.30 3.23 0.02
CA ASP A 267 9.96 2.26 -0.84
C ASP A 267 9.11 1.93 -2.08
N ASP A 268 7.78 1.89 -1.94
CA ASP A 268 6.88 1.72 -3.07
C ASP A 268 6.85 2.96 -3.99
N LEU A 269 6.98 4.17 -3.43
CA LEU A 269 7.19 5.38 -4.21
C LEU A 269 8.54 5.35 -4.96
N ALA A 270 9.61 4.82 -4.36
CA ALA A 270 10.88 4.61 -5.06
C ALA A 270 10.71 3.72 -6.29
N ARG A 271 9.90 2.65 -6.19
CA ARG A 271 9.58 1.78 -7.33
C ARG A 271 8.81 2.50 -8.44
N VAL A 272 7.94 3.45 -8.09
CA VAL A 272 7.28 4.32 -9.09
C VAL A 272 8.32 5.08 -9.89
N PHE A 273 9.35 5.62 -9.24
CA PHE A 273 10.44 6.33 -9.90
C PHE A 273 11.39 5.41 -10.68
N GLN A 274 11.65 4.18 -10.21
CA GLN A 274 12.38 3.18 -10.99
C GLN A 274 11.68 2.83 -12.30
N ALA A 275 10.35 2.83 -12.32
CA ALA A 275 9.55 2.47 -13.49
C ALA A 275 9.55 3.55 -14.58
N CYS A 276 10.20 4.71 -14.37
CA CYS A 276 10.22 5.80 -15.35
C CYS A 276 11.58 6.51 -15.44
N ASP A 277 11.87 6.98 -16.64
CA ASP A 277 12.94 7.95 -16.90
C ASP A 277 12.36 9.36 -16.77
N VAL A 278 12.46 9.91 -15.55
CA VAL A 278 11.87 11.22 -15.23
C VAL A 278 12.49 12.33 -16.08
N ALA A 279 13.81 12.30 -16.31
CA ALA A 279 14.48 13.30 -17.13
C ALA A 279 13.88 13.35 -18.54
N LYS A 280 13.76 12.18 -19.17
CA LYS A 280 13.16 12.04 -20.50
C LYS A 280 11.68 12.42 -20.54
N LEU A 281 10.91 12.10 -19.49
CA LEU A 281 9.52 12.51 -19.39
C LEU A 281 9.37 14.04 -19.35
N MET A 282 10.31 14.73 -18.68
CA MET A 282 10.28 16.19 -18.53
C MET A 282 10.85 16.94 -19.73
N GLU A 283 11.62 16.30 -20.63
CA GLU A 283 12.09 16.91 -21.87
C GLU A 283 10.94 17.30 -22.83
N ASN A 284 9.78 16.66 -22.68
CA ASN A 284 8.61 16.89 -23.53
C ASN A 284 7.57 17.81 -22.87
N PHE A 285 7.94 18.53 -21.81
CA PHE A 285 7.08 19.44 -21.06
C PHE A 285 7.54 20.89 -21.26
#